data_b23a5a378046f7823d342d728be2d6cb
#
_entry.id   b23a5a378046f7823d342d728be2d6cb
#
_cell.length_a   1.000
_cell.length_b   1.000
_cell.length_c   1.000
_cell.angle_alpha   90.00
_cell.angle_beta   90.00
_cell.angle_gamma   90.00
#
_symmetry.space_group_name_H-M   'P 1'
#
loop_
_entity.id
_entity.type
_entity.pdbx_description
1 polymer ?
#
loop_
_entity_poly.entity_id
_entity_poly.type
_entity_poly.pdbx_seq_one_letter_code
_entity_poly.pdbx_strand_id
1 'polypeptide(L)'
;VANESGEIYLSWVSQDTEQATLAFSRLTSEDWDTPKVISRGNNWFVNWADFPALSVDASGMVAHWLQISAQGTYDYDIRARFYPKDNATWTAARTIHTDGISAEHGFVSMLPFDNGTTLITWLDGRETKQGNPLGAMTLRAGIFDKSGANVSEWELDHRVCDCCQTSSAMTEKGPIVVYRDRSSEEVRDIYATRLIEGAWTLPQPLHNDNWQIAGCPVNGPSVAAMNERVAVAWFSAKDDTPKIQ
;
A
#
# COMPACT_ATOMS: atom_id res chain seq x y z
N VAL A 1 -9.90 -1.65 9.72
CA VAL A 1 -10.68 -1.49 8.49
C VAL A 1 -12.14 -1.86 8.71
N ALA A 2 -13.04 -1.38 7.89
CA ALA A 2 -14.44 -1.79 7.86
C ALA A 2 -14.80 -2.23 6.44
N ASN A 3 -15.71 -3.22 6.33
CA ASN A 3 -16.30 -3.58 5.06
C ASN A 3 -17.57 -2.75 4.80
N GLU A 4 -18.19 -2.92 3.63
CA GLU A 4 -19.41 -2.21 3.23
C GLU A 4 -20.63 -2.50 4.12
N SER A 5 -20.65 -3.66 4.78
CA SER A 5 -21.69 -4.01 5.76
C SER A 5 -21.47 -3.36 7.13
N GLY A 6 -20.42 -2.57 7.30
CA GLY A 6 -20.06 -1.93 8.58
C GLY A 6 -19.41 -2.85 9.60
N GLU A 7 -19.01 -4.06 9.22
CA GLU A 7 -18.22 -4.93 10.09
C GLU A 7 -16.80 -4.40 10.23
N ILE A 8 -16.32 -4.29 11.46
CA ILE A 8 -15.01 -3.72 11.79
C ILE A 8 -14.02 -4.84 12.06
N TYR A 9 -12.83 -4.70 11.47
CA TYR A 9 -11.71 -5.63 11.64
C TYR A 9 -10.47 -4.87 12.09
N LEU A 10 -9.74 -5.46 13.04
CA LEU A 10 -8.42 -5.03 13.48
C LEU A 10 -7.40 -6.08 13.07
N SER A 11 -6.29 -5.66 12.47
CA SER A 11 -5.12 -6.50 12.22
C SER A 11 -3.90 -5.92 12.95
N TRP A 12 -2.99 -6.79 13.38
CA TRP A 12 -1.77 -6.40 14.08
C TRP A 12 -0.66 -7.41 13.85
N VAL A 13 0.56 -6.95 14.05
CA VAL A 13 1.75 -7.80 14.16
C VAL A 13 2.12 -7.94 15.62
N SER A 14 2.33 -9.16 16.07
CA SER A 14 3.07 -9.47 17.29
C SER A 14 4.40 -10.11 16.92
N GLN A 15 5.45 -9.74 17.63
CA GLN A 15 6.80 -10.27 17.39
C GLN A 15 7.40 -10.70 18.72
N ASP A 16 7.93 -11.90 18.75
CA ASP A 16 8.80 -12.42 19.82
C ASP A 16 10.25 -12.56 19.28
N THR A 17 11.11 -13.22 20.04
CA THR A 17 12.53 -13.40 19.67
C THR A 17 12.73 -14.32 18.47
N GLU A 18 11.75 -15.12 18.10
CA GLU A 18 11.89 -16.16 17.08
C GLU A 18 11.08 -15.85 15.83
N GLN A 19 9.90 -15.23 16.00
CA GLN A 19 9.00 -15.07 14.87
C GLN A 19 8.05 -13.85 15.00
N ALA A 20 7.65 -13.31 13.84
CA ALA A 20 6.55 -12.37 13.71
C ALA A 20 5.25 -13.10 13.34
N THR A 21 4.12 -12.64 13.86
CA THR A 21 2.78 -13.17 13.58
C THR A 21 1.86 -12.03 13.18
N LEU A 22 1.30 -12.10 11.97
CA LEU A 22 0.20 -11.24 11.55
C LEU A 22 -1.12 -11.93 11.90
N ALA A 23 -1.95 -11.25 12.66
CA ALA A 23 -3.25 -11.73 13.08
C ALA A 23 -4.32 -10.67 12.87
N PHE A 24 -5.58 -11.08 12.93
CA PHE A 24 -6.73 -10.19 12.91
C PHE A 24 -7.84 -10.67 13.85
N SER A 25 -8.75 -9.76 14.19
CA SER A 25 -9.99 -10.03 14.89
C SER A 25 -11.11 -9.16 14.31
N ARG A 26 -12.33 -9.61 14.41
CA ARG A 26 -13.54 -8.87 14.04
C ARG A 26 -14.24 -8.36 15.28
N LEU A 27 -14.70 -7.14 15.26
CA LEU A 27 -15.56 -6.59 16.31
C LEU A 27 -16.98 -7.15 16.17
N THR A 28 -17.49 -7.74 17.23
CA THR A 28 -18.88 -8.17 17.36
C THR A 28 -19.70 -7.09 18.07
N SER A 29 -20.97 -7.34 18.35
CA SER A 29 -21.80 -6.43 19.15
C SER A 29 -21.38 -6.32 20.62
N GLU A 30 -20.61 -7.28 21.13
CA GLU A 30 -20.23 -7.38 22.55
C GLU A 30 -18.72 -7.19 22.77
N ASP A 31 -17.87 -7.79 21.91
CA ASP A 31 -16.42 -7.79 22.09
C ASP A 31 -15.71 -8.17 20.76
N TRP A 32 -14.40 -8.30 20.79
CA TRP A 32 -13.60 -8.81 19.70
C TRP A 32 -13.66 -10.35 19.63
N ASP A 33 -13.83 -10.87 18.41
CA ASP A 33 -13.71 -12.32 18.16
C ASP A 33 -12.32 -12.83 18.57
N THR A 34 -12.20 -14.14 18.83
CA THR A 34 -10.90 -14.76 19.05
C THR A 34 -9.94 -14.47 17.89
N PRO A 35 -8.73 -13.98 18.15
CA PRO A 35 -7.75 -13.66 17.12
C PRO A 35 -7.47 -14.84 16.19
N LYS A 36 -7.43 -14.56 14.89
CA LYS A 36 -7.11 -15.51 13.82
C LYS A 36 -5.79 -15.15 13.19
N VAL A 37 -4.91 -16.14 13.03
CA VAL A 37 -3.60 -15.95 12.42
C VAL A 37 -3.74 -15.95 10.90
N ILE A 38 -3.15 -14.95 10.25
CA ILE A 38 -3.01 -14.84 8.80
C ILE A 38 -1.72 -15.51 8.34
N SER A 39 -0.60 -15.15 8.96
CA SER A 39 0.72 -15.67 8.60
C SER A 39 1.69 -15.58 9.78
N ARG A 40 2.78 -16.37 9.71
CA ARG A 40 3.92 -16.34 10.61
C ARG A 40 5.22 -16.46 9.83
N GLY A 41 6.29 -15.85 10.34
CA GLY A 41 7.62 -15.96 9.75
C GLY A 41 8.70 -15.38 10.64
N ASN A 42 9.94 -15.77 10.38
CA ASN A 42 11.13 -15.35 11.15
C ASN A 42 12.05 -14.41 10.37
N ASN A 43 11.72 -14.10 9.12
CA ASN A 43 12.48 -13.23 8.25
C ASN A 43 11.64 -12.04 7.73
N TRP A 44 10.77 -11.51 8.56
CA TRP A 44 9.96 -10.37 8.20
C TRP A 44 10.68 -9.05 8.48
N PHE A 45 10.45 -8.08 7.58
CA PHE A 45 10.80 -6.70 7.84
C PHE A 45 9.66 -6.06 8.63
N VAL A 46 9.82 -5.98 9.95
CA VAL A 46 8.83 -5.36 10.85
C VAL A 46 9.26 -3.94 11.14
N ASN A 47 8.52 -2.97 10.63
CA ASN A 47 8.84 -1.56 10.70
C ASN A 47 7.59 -0.74 11.09
N TRP A 48 7.80 0.38 11.77
CA TRP A 48 6.72 1.26 12.21
C TRP A 48 6.16 2.15 11.08
N ALA A 49 6.97 2.42 10.06
CA ALA A 49 6.61 3.28 8.93
C ALA A 49 6.00 2.48 7.77
N ASP A 50 6.53 1.28 7.52
CA ASP A 50 6.04 0.38 6.50
C ASP A 50 5.53 -0.90 7.17
N PHE A 51 4.24 -1.02 7.31
CA PHE A 51 3.59 -2.02 8.15
C PHE A 51 2.55 -2.85 7.40
N PRO A 52 2.35 -4.11 7.82
CA PRO A 52 1.32 -4.97 7.26
C PRO A 52 -0.09 -4.40 7.40
N ALA A 53 -0.93 -4.68 6.41
CA ALA A 53 -2.33 -4.26 6.43
C ALA A 53 -3.28 -5.39 6.01
N LEU A 54 -4.55 -5.21 6.36
CA LEU A 54 -5.68 -6.05 5.99
C LEU A 54 -6.69 -5.21 5.22
N SER A 55 -7.16 -5.72 4.09
CA SER A 55 -8.32 -5.22 3.35
C SER A 55 -9.44 -6.24 3.41
N VAL A 56 -10.69 -5.78 3.54
CA VAL A 56 -11.87 -6.65 3.70
C VAL A 56 -13.01 -6.08 2.86
N ASP A 57 -13.65 -6.95 2.09
CA ASP A 57 -14.84 -6.62 1.31
C ASP A 57 -15.90 -7.74 1.35
N ALA A 58 -16.94 -7.63 0.52
CA ALA A 58 -17.97 -8.64 0.41
C ALA A 58 -17.47 -9.98 -0.17
N SER A 59 -16.38 -9.98 -0.94
CA SER A 59 -15.80 -11.14 -1.63
C SER A 59 -14.79 -11.89 -0.80
N GLY A 60 -14.20 -11.25 0.23
CA GLY A 60 -13.20 -11.86 1.09
C GLY A 60 -12.25 -10.89 1.77
N MET A 61 -11.01 -11.31 1.94
CA MET A 61 -9.96 -10.52 2.59
C MET A 61 -8.65 -10.65 1.81
N VAL A 62 -7.84 -9.60 1.85
CA VAL A 62 -6.44 -9.60 1.41
C VAL A 62 -5.58 -9.03 2.51
N ALA A 63 -4.49 -9.72 2.82
CA ALA A 63 -3.52 -9.24 3.80
C ALA A 63 -2.11 -9.30 3.22
N HIS A 64 -1.28 -8.31 3.53
CA HIS A 64 0.12 -8.30 3.14
C HIS A 64 1.04 -8.13 4.35
N TRP A 65 2.28 -8.52 4.18
CA TRP A 65 3.41 -8.26 5.07
C TRP A 65 4.69 -8.12 4.24
N LEU A 66 5.75 -7.64 4.87
CA LEU A 66 7.04 -7.45 4.24
C LEU A 66 8.00 -8.55 4.69
N GLN A 67 8.68 -9.16 3.74
CA GLN A 67 9.60 -10.27 3.97
C GLN A 67 10.97 -9.94 3.42
N ILE A 68 12.02 -10.05 4.25
CA ILE A 68 13.39 -9.82 3.84
C ILE A 68 13.73 -10.80 2.71
N SER A 69 14.26 -10.28 1.61
CA SER A 69 14.58 -11.01 0.38
C SER A 69 16.08 -11.14 0.14
N ALA A 70 16.92 -10.24 0.70
CA ALA A 70 18.37 -10.30 0.59
C ALA A 70 19.06 -9.66 1.81
N GLN A 71 20.36 -9.32 1.67
CA GLN A 71 21.21 -8.88 2.79
C GLN A 71 21.18 -7.36 3.05
N GLY A 72 20.68 -6.56 2.12
CA GLY A 72 20.54 -5.11 2.29
C GLY A 72 19.44 -4.77 3.29
N THR A 73 19.62 -3.68 4.02
CA THR A 73 18.67 -3.24 5.06
C THR A 73 17.24 -3.09 4.54
N TYR A 74 17.10 -2.66 3.29
CA TYR A 74 15.82 -2.43 2.63
C TYR A 74 15.58 -3.40 1.46
N ASP A 75 16.22 -4.58 1.48
CA ASP A 75 15.93 -5.64 0.53
C ASP A 75 14.78 -6.49 1.07
N TYR A 76 13.56 -6.11 0.77
CA TYR A 76 12.36 -6.84 1.18
C TYR A 76 11.28 -6.84 0.10
N ASP A 77 10.50 -7.91 0.09
CA ASP A 77 9.41 -8.17 -0.83
C ASP A 77 8.06 -8.02 -0.14
N ILE A 78 7.07 -7.57 -0.89
CA ILE A 78 5.67 -7.61 -0.47
C ILE A 78 5.16 -9.05 -0.64
N ARG A 79 4.77 -9.67 0.48
CA ARG A 79 4.08 -10.95 0.50
C ARG A 79 2.61 -10.74 0.81
N ALA A 80 1.73 -11.43 0.09
CA ALA A 80 0.30 -11.35 0.35
C ALA A 80 -0.36 -12.73 0.40
N ARG A 81 -1.48 -12.79 1.11
CA ARG A 81 -2.46 -13.88 1.09
C ARG A 81 -3.84 -13.33 0.79
N PHE A 82 -4.61 -14.14 0.12
CA PHE A 82 -5.99 -13.87 -0.25
C PHE A 82 -6.89 -14.88 0.47
N TYR A 83 -8.03 -14.42 0.95
CA TYR A 83 -9.03 -15.23 1.62
C TYR A 83 -10.36 -15.09 0.88
N PRO A 84 -10.58 -15.85 -0.21
CA PRO A 84 -11.87 -15.87 -0.89
C PRO A 84 -12.97 -16.36 0.05
N LYS A 85 -14.04 -15.61 0.18
CA LYS A 85 -15.18 -15.97 1.06
C LYS A 85 -15.75 -17.34 0.73
N ASP A 86 -15.77 -17.68 -0.55
CA ASP A 86 -16.32 -18.96 -1.04
C ASP A 86 -15.51 -20.16 -0.53
N ASN A 87 -14.20 -20.02 -0.37
CA ASN A 87 -13.31 -21.10 0.09
C ASN A 87 -13.06 -21.06 1.61
N ALA A 88 -13.28 -19.91 2.23
CA ALA A 88 -13.08 -19.66 3.67
C ALA A 88 -11.71 -20.12 4.19
N THR A 89 -10.66 -20.02 3.34
CA THR A 89 -9.27 -20.36 3.68
C THR A 89 -8.29 -19.39 3.02
N TRP A 90 -7.20 -19.09 3.72
CA TRP A 90 -6.11 -18.28 3.17
C TRP A 90 -5.36 -19.06 2.07
N THR A 91 -5.11 -18.43 0.94
CA THR A 91 -4.23 -18.98 -0.12
C THR A 91 -2.80 -19.19 0.40
N ALA A 92 -1.97 -19.87 -0.37
CA ALA A 92 -0.52 -19.81 -0.17
C ALA A 92 -0.03 -18.36 -0.33
N ALA A 93 1.01 -17.99 0.43
CA ALA A 93 1.63 -16.67 0.32
C ALA A 93 2.27 -16.47 -1.07
N ARG A 94 2.07 -15.30 -1.65
CA ARG A 94 2.63 -14.92 -2.95
C ARG A 94 3.42 -13.61 -2.82
N THR A 95 4.46 -13.46 -3.63
CA THR A 95 5.07 -12.15 -3.88
C THR A 95 4.18 -11.38 -4.84
N ILE A 96 3.95 -10.10 -4.58
CA ILE A 96 3.05 -9.26 -5.38
C ILE A 96 3.72 -8.78 -6.67
N HIS A 97 5.00 -8.43 -6.61
CA HIS A 97 5.81 -8.03 -7.76
C HIS A 97 6.59 -9.23 -8.33
N THR A 98 7.01 -9.16 -9.59
CA THR A 98 7.65 -10.27 -10.29
C THR A 98 8.95 -9.90 -11.00
N ASP A 99 9.57 -8.80 -10.60
CA ASP A 99 10.80 -8.26 -11.19
C ASP A 99 12.05 -9.08 -10.84
N GLY A 100 12.02 -9.86 -9.74
CA GLY A 100 13.12 -10.68 -9.27
C GLY A 100 14.33 -9.88 -8.74
N ILE A 101 14.15 -8.61 -8.44
CA ILE A 101 15.20 -7.72 -7.94
C ILE A 101 15.06 -7.56 -6.43
N SER A 102 16.14 -7.81 -5.70
CA SER A 102 16.18 -7.56 -4.26
C SER A 102 16.32 -6.06 -4.01
N ALA A 103 15.19 -5.42 -3.73
CA ALA A 103 15.08 -3.99 -3.48
C ALA A 103 13.99 -3.71 -2.42
N GLU A 104 13.76 -2.47 -2.15
CA GLU A 104 12.66 -2.02 -1.30
C GLU A 104 11.33 -2.10 -2.07
N HIS A 105 10.38 -2.92 -1.58
CA HIS A 105 9.04 -3.05 -2.12
C HIS A 105 8.04 -2.96 -0.97
N GLY A 106 7.36 -1.83 -0.83
CA GLY A 106 6.49 -1.61 0.34
C GLY A 106 5.54 -0.44 0.24
N PHE A 107 5.14 0.11 1.37
CA PHE A 107 4.22 1.24 1.51
C PHE A 107 2.90 1.00 0.76
N VAL A 108 2.33 -0.16 1.02
CA VAL A 108 1.23 -0.75 0.26
C VAL A 108 -0.11 -0.14 0.60
N SER A 109 -0.91 0.17 -0.41
CA SER A 109 -2.35 0.35 -0.26
C SER A 109 -3.13 -0.71 -1.05
N MET A 110 -4.28 -1.13 -0.52
CA MET A 110 -5.12 -2.16 -1.11
C MET A 110 -6.56 -1.65 -1.23
N LEU A 111 -7.12 -1.75 -2.44
CA LEU A 111 -8.47 -1.33 -2.74
C LEU A 111 -9.24 -2.47 -3.43
N PRO A 112 -10.19 -3.11 -2.75
CA PRO A 112 -11.01 -4.15 -3.35
C PRO A 112 -12.01 -3.55 -4.37
N PHE A 113 -12.36 -4.37 -5.37
CA PHE A 113 -13.36 -4.07 -6.38
C PHE A 113 -14.55 -5.02 -6.26
N ASP A 114 -15.74 -4.56 -6.64
CA ASP A 114 -17.00 -5.34 -6.56
C ASP A 114 -16.97 -6.66 -7.35
N ASN A 115 -16.08 -6.78 -8.34
CA ASN A 115 -15.89 -8.00 -9.12
C ASN A 115 -15.01 -9.04 -8.41
N GLY A 116 -14.57 -8.76 -7.19
CA GLY A 116 -13.74 -9.64 -6.38
C GLY A 116 -12.25 -9.62 -6.74
N THR A 117 -11.80 -8.66 -7.54
CA THR A 117 -10.38 -8.36 -7.70
C THR A 117 -9.94 -7.28 -6.72
N THR A 118 -8.64 -7.13 -6.51
CA THR A 118 -8.07 -6.10 -5.63
C THR A 118 -6.99 -5.32 -6.37
N LEU A 119 -7.10 -4.00 -6.37
CA LEU A 119 -5.99 -3.12 -6.75
C LEU A 119 -5.03 -3.03 -5.57
N ILE A 120 -3.78 -3.36 -5.81
CA ILE A 120 -2.68 -3.18 -4.87
C ILE A 120 -1.71 -2.16 -5.46
N THR A 121 -1.38 -1.14 -4.70
CA THR A 121 -0.44 -0.08 -5.07
C THR A 121 0.75 -0.12 -4.11
N TRP A 122 1.96 0.06 -4.62
CA TRP A 122 3.18 0.01 -3.79
C TRP A 122 4.27 0.94 -4.30
N LEU A 123 5.20 1.27 -3.41
CA LEU A 123 6.48 1.87 -3.76
C LEU A 123 7.46 0.76 -4.15
N ASP A 124 8.21 0.98 -5.22
CA ASP A 124 9.04 -0.03 -5.87
C ASP A 124 10.45 0.49 -6.14
N GLY A 125 11.41 -0.09 -5.48
CA GLY A 125 12.81 0.31 -5.52
C GLY A 125 13.66 -0.40 -6.57
N ARG A 126 13.09 -1.18 -7.49
CA ARG A 126 13.86 -1.95 -8.50
C ARG A 126 14.83 -1.09 -9.29
N GLU A 127 14.43 0.12 -9.64
CA GLU A 127 15.26 1.04 -10.42
C GLU A 127 16.44 1.59 -9.62
N THR A 128 16.38 1.60 -8.30
CA THR A 128 17.49 2.05 -7.43
C THR A 128 18.65 1.07 -7.39
N LYS A 129 18.44 -0.19 -7.81
CA LYS A 129 19.40 -1.30 -7.72
C LYS A 129 20.12 -1.63 -9.03
N GLN A 130 19.62 -1.20 -10.15
CA GLN A 130 20.14 -1.59 -11.47
C GLN A 130 21.44 -0.86 -11.91
N GLY A 131 22.16 -0.25 -10.96
CA GLY A 131 23.37 0.51 -11.26
C GLY A 131 23.09 1.83 -12.00
N ASN A 132 21.85 2.24 -12.07
CA ASN A 132 21.43 3.53 -12.60
C ASN A 132 21.62 4.61 -11.51
N PRO A 133 22.60 5.52 -11.63
CA PRO A 133 22.84 6.57 -10.63
C PRO A 133 21.68 7.58 -10.52
N LEU A 134 20.77 7.56 -11.51
CA LEU A 134 19.55 8.39 -11.53
C LEU A 134 18.31 7.59 -11.17
N GLY A 135 18.46 6.31 -10.83
CA GLY A 135 17.35 5.44 -10.43
C GLY A 135 16.65 5.98 -9.20
N ALA A 136 15.34 5.88 -9.20
CA ALA A 136 14.49 6.37 -8.13
C ALA A 136 13.47 5.31 -7.71
N MET A 137 12.88 5.50 -6.54
CA MET A 137 11.67 4.79 -6.16
C MET A 137 10.55 5.13 -7.14
N THR A 138 9.83 4.13 -7.62
CA THR A 138 8.69 4.29 -8.53
C THR A 138 7.39 3.96 -7.80
N LEU A 139 6.28 4.47 -8.31
CA LEU A 139 4.95 4.04 -7.88
C LEU A 139 4.42 3.00 -8.86
N ARG A 140 4.03 1.83 -8.35
CA ARG A 140 3.43 0.77 -9.14
C ARG A 140 2.07 0.36 -8.62
N ALA A 141 1.28 -0.25 -9.50
CA ALA A 141 0.00 -0.83 -9.14
C ALA A 141 -0.24 -2.12 -9.93
N GLY A 142 -0.95 -3.05 -9.32
CA GLY A 142 -1.41 -4.28 -9.98
C GLY A 142 -2.83 -4.64 -9.58
N ILE A 143 -3.56 -5.29 -10.47
CA ILE A 143 -4.85 -5.90 -10.16
C ILE A 143 -4.63 -7.40 -9.97
N PHE A 144 -5.15 -7.92 -8.86
CA PHE A 144 -5.03 -9.32 -8.46
C PHE A 144 -6.42 -9.95 -8.32
N ASP A 145 -6.56 -11.16 -8.80
CA ASP A 145 -7.78 -11.93 -8.61
C ASP A 145 -7.88 -12.55 -7.20
N LYS A 146 -8.99 -13.22 -6.90
CA LYS A 146 -9.24 -13.91 -5.61
C LYS A 146 -8.20 -14.98 -5.26
N SER A 147 -7.47 -15.52 -6.23
CA SER A 147 -6.41 -16.49 -6.03
C SER A 147 -5.05 -15.85 -5.77
N GLY A 148 -4.97 -14.53 -5.94
CA GLY A 148 -3.75 -13.74 -5.91
C GLY A 148 -2.95 -13.80 -7.22
N ALA A 149 -3.57 -14.23 -8.32
CA ALA A 149 -2.94 -14.14 -9.62
C ALA A 149 -2.96 -12.69 -10.11
N ASN A 150 -1.81 -12.22 -10.61
CA ASN A 150 -1.68 -10.89 -11.20
C ASN A 150 -2.42 -10.86 -12.55
N VAL A 151 -3.38 -9.95 -12.68
CA VAL A 151 -4.17 -9.74 -13.90
C VAL A 151 -3.56 -8.64 -14.76
N SER A 152 -3.04 -7.59 -14.13
CA SER A 152 -2.43 -6.43 -14.78
C SER A 152 -1.49 -5.71 -13.82
N GLU A 153 -0.40 -5.13 -14.35
CA GLU A 153 0.56 -4.32 -13.58
C GLU A 153 0.95 -3.08 -14.40
N TRP A 154 1.16 -1.97 -13.71
CA TRP A 154 1.57 -0.69 -14.30
C TRP A 154 2.61 0.00 -13.43
N GLU A 155 3.49 0.75 -14.07
CA GLU A 155 4.20 1.86 -13.45
C GLU A 155 3.33 3.11 -13.57
N LEU A 156 3.00 3.72 -12.45
CA LEU A 156 2.14 4.90 -12.39
C LEU A 156 2.94 6.19 -12.37
N ASP A 157 4.12 6.14 -11.72
CA ASP A 157 5.06 7.24 -11.64
C ASP A 157 6.48 6.71 -11.52
N HIS A 158 7.42 7.33 -12.23
CA HIS A 158 8.80 6.89 -12.34
C HIS A 158 9.73 7.46 -11.26
N ARG A 159 9.24 8.42 -10.43
CA ARG A 159 10.02 9.02 -9.36
C ARG A 159 9.13 9.54 -8.24
N VAL A 160 9.18 8.90 -7.08
CA VAL A 160 8.34 9.22 -5.93
C VAL A 160 9.14 9.25 -4.63
N CYS A 161 8.53 9.71 -3.55
CA CYS A 161 9.10 9.64 -2.20
C CYS A 161 9.34 8.19 -1.79
N ASP A 162 10.52 7.90 -1.27
CA ASP A 162 10.98 6.53 -0.98
C ASP A 162 10.31 5.91 0.25
N CYS A 163 9.65 6.67 1.10
CA CYS A 163 9.28 6.24 2.46
C CYS A 163 7.92 6.78 2.94
N CYS A 164 7.04 7.09 2.03
CA CYS A 164 5.74 7.68 2.37
C CYS A 164 4.61 6.73 1.98
N GLN A 165 3.68 6.47 2.91
CA GLN A 165 2.52 5.64 2.66
C GLN A 165 1.76 6.10 1.43
N THR A 166 1.27 5.15 0.64
CA THR A 166 0.29 5.37 -0.41
C THR A 166 -1.12 5.24 0.15
N SER A 167 -2.10 5.81 -0.52
CA SER A 167 -3.50 5.64 -0.14
C SER A 167 -4.38 5.57 -1.39
N SER A 168 -5.42 4.75 -1.36
CA SER A 168 -6.33 4.57 -2.49
C SER A 168 -7.78 4.55 -2.04
N ALA A 169 -8.68 5.05 -2.91
CA ALA A 169 -10.11 5.03 -2.68
C ALA A 169 -10.88 4.78 -3.97
N MET A 170 -12.04 4.11 -3.86
CA MET A 170 -12.97 3.96 -4.96
C MET A 170 -13.83 5.21 -5.10
N THR A 171 -13.97 5.71 -6.32
CA THR A 171 -14.89 6.80 -6.67
C THR A 171 -15.83 6.35 -7.78
N GLU A 172 -16.89 7.10 -8.04
CA GLU A 172 -17.81 6.81 -9.16
C GLU A 172 -17.11 6.78 -10.54
N LYS A 173 -15.98 7.48 -10.67
CA LYS A 173 -15.17 7.52 -11.89
C LYS A 173 -14.00 6.52 -11.89
N GLY A 174 -14.01 5.55 -10.98
CA GLY A 174 -12.95 4.57 -10.81
C GLY A 174 -11.99 4.91 -9.67
N PRO A 175 -10.97 4.07 -9.46
CA PRO A 175 -9.99 4.25 -8.39
C PRO A 175 -9.20 5.54 -8.52
N ILE A 176 -8.90 6.14 -7.37
CA ILE A 176 -7.89 7.18 -7.21
C ILE A 176 -6.78 6.66 -6.30
N VAL A 177 -5.54 6.92 -6.68
CA VAL A 177 -4.34 6.67 -5.87
C VAL A 177 -3.70 8.01 -5.56
N VAL A 178 -3.40 8.24 -4.28
CA VAL A 178 -2.69 9.43 -3.79
C VAL A 178 -1.40 9.01 -3.11
N TYR A 179 -0.34 9.77 -3.32
CA TYR A 179 0.99 9.44 -2.87
C TYR A 179 1.84 10.72 -2.76
N ARG A 180 3.00 10.63 -2.14
CA ARG A 180 3.96 11.71 -2.14
C ARG A 180 4.92 11.55 -3.31
N ASP A 181 4.93 12.54 -4.19
CA ASP A 181 5.87 12.66 -5.30
C ASP A 181 7.25 13.11 -4.83
N ARG A 182 8.23 13.07 -5.72
CA ARG A 182 9.58 13.56 -5.51
C ARG A 182 10.18 14.10 -6.80
N SER A 183 10.23 15.41 -6.94
CA SER A 183 10.91 16.03 -8.08
C SER A 183 12.42 15.85 -8.04
N SER A 184 13.11 16.20 -9.14
CA SER A 184 14.58 16.26 -9.22
C SER A 184 15.19 17.28 -8.25
N GLU A 185 14.41 18.28 -7.85
CA GLU A 185 14.78 19.34 -6.91
C GLU A 185 14.37 19.02 -5.48
N GLU A 186 13.97 17.76 -5.18
CA GLU A 186 13.52 17.32 -3.87
C GLU A 186 12.25 18.02 -3.37
N VAL A 187 11.40 18.51 -4.28
CA VAL A 187 10.04 18.94 -3.93
C VAL A 187 9.18 17.70 -3.77
N ARG A 188 8.51 17.57 -2.62
CA ARG A 188 7.76 16.37 -2.23
C ARG A 188 6.31 16.70 -1.93
N ASP A 189 5.60 17.15 -2.94
CA ASP A 189 4.17 17.47 -2.88
C ASP A 189 3.30 16.23 -3.05
N ILE A 190 2.01 16.32 -2.72
CA ILE A 190 1.07 15.21 -2.87
C ILE A 190 0.48 15.22 -4.27
N TYR A 191 0.58 14.08 -4.94
CA TYR A 191 0.08 13.81 -6.28
C TYR A 191 -1.04 12.78 -6.27
N ALA A 192 -1.83 12.79 -7.33
CA ALA A 192 -2.85 11.80 -7.58
C ALA A 192 -2.81 11.31 -9.02
N THR A 193 -3.17 10.04 -9.20
CA THR A 193 -3.48 9.43 -10.50
C THR A 193 -4.76 8.61 -10.37
N ARG A 194 -5.45 8.34 -11.48
CA ARG A 194 -6.74 7.66 -11.51
C ARG A 194 -6.78 6.61 -12.61
N LEU A 195 -7.46 5.51 -12.32
CA LEU A 195 -7.80 4.52 -13.36
C LEU A 195 -9.20 4.83 -13.88
N ILE A 196 -9.29 5.34 -15.11
CA ILE A 196 -10.54 5.72 -15.77
C ILE A 196 -10.66 4.92 -17.06
N GLU A 197 -11.75 4.17 -17.21
CA GLU A 197 -12.03 3.36 -18.41
C GLU A 197 -10.85 2.44 -18.80
N GLY A 198 -10.15 1.89 -17.80
CA GLY A 198 -9.02 0.98 -18.00
C GLY A 198 -7.67 1.65 -18.28
N ALA A 199 -7.59 2.97 -18.29
CA ALA A 199 -6.35 3.73 -18.49
C ALA A 199 -6.01 4.60 -17.26
N TRP A 200 -4.73 4.64 -16.89
CA TRP A 200 -4.25 5.54 -15.85
C TRP A 200 -4.05 6.95 -16.41
N THR A 201 -4.54 7.94 -15.67
CA THR A 201 -4.24 9.34 -15.97
C THR A 201 -2.78 9.68 -15.65
N LEU A 202 -2.24 10.70 -16.29
CA LEU A 202 -0.94 11.24 -15.86
C LEU A 202 -1.05 11.75 -14.41
N PRO A 203 -0.01 11.51 -13.58
CA PRO A 203 0.08 12.09 -12.26
C PRO A 203 -0.08 13.61 -12.25
N GLN A 204 -0.84 14.11 -11.29
CA GLN A 204 -1.07 15.55 -11.12
C GLN A 204 -0.92 15.95 -9.65
N PRO A 205 -0.30 17.09 -9.32
CA PRO A 205 -0.28 17.60 -7.97
C PRO A 205 -1.70 17.93 -7.49
N LEU A 206 -2.04 17.58 -6.27
CA LEU A 206 -3.29 18.00 -5.65
C LEU A 206 -3.21 19.45 -5.18
N HIS A 207 -2.04 19.87 -4.73
CA HIS A 207 -1.74 21.24 -4.34
C HIS A 207 -0.23 21.47 -4.46
N ASN A 208 0.16 22.67 -4.85
CA ASN A 208 1.56 23.05 -4.96
C ASN A 208 2.04 23.63 -3.61
N ASP A 209 2.31 22.75 -2.65
CA ASP A 209 2.94 23.15 -1.39
C ASP A 209 4.35 23.67 -1.64
N ASN A 210 5.02 23.13 -2.64
CA ASN A 210 6.44 23.35 -2.95
C ASN A 210 7.31 23.05 -1.71
N TRP A 211 6.98 21.94 -1.02
CA TRP A 211 7.75 21.51 0.14
C TRP A 211 9.00 20.79 -0.29
N GLN A 212 10.11 21.53 -0.27
CA GLN A 212 11.43 21.00 -0.57
C GLN A 212 12.06 20.39 0.68
N ILE A 213 12.37 19.09 0.62
CA ILE A 213 13.03 18.36 1.71
C ILE A 213 13.98 17.30 1.17
N ALA A 214 15.28 17.46 1.43
CA ALA A 214 16.31 16.47 1.12
C ALA A 214 16.36 15.39 2.23
N GLY A 215 15.26 14.65 2.39
CA GLY A 215 15.12 13.64 3.44
C GLY A 215 13.81 12.87 3.35
N CYS A 216 13.60 11.96 4.27
CA CYS A 216 12.47 11.05 4.31
C CYS A 216 11.43 11.58 5.32
N PRO A 217 10.35 12.24 4.88
CA PRO A 217 9.37 12.79 5.82
C PRO A 217 8.50 11.73 6.50
N VAL A 218 8.42 10.53 5.94
CA VAL A 218 7.63 9.38 6.44
C VAL A 218 6.16 9.75 6.68
N ASN A 219 5.61 10.60 5.83
CA ASN A 219 4.25 11.13 5.94
C ASN A 219 3.55 11.02 4.59
N GLY A 220 2.81 9.95 4.39
CA GLY A 220 1.94 9.78 3.23
C GLY A 220 0.60 10.51 3.39
N PRO A 221 -0.15 10.68 2.29
CA PRO A 221 -1.50 11.18 2.33
C PRO A 221 -2.51 10.11 2.79
N SER A 222 -3.69 10.56 3.19
CA SER A 222 -4.86 9.71 3.37
C SER A 222 -5.98 10.19 2.48
N VAL A 223 -6.67 9.27 1.79
CA VAL A 223 -7.80 9.58 0.92
C VAL A 223 -9.06 8.84 1.36
N ALA A 224 -10.19 9.53 1.28
CA ALA A 224 -11.51 8.94 1.39
C ALA A 224 -12.41 9.46 0.26
N ALA A 225 -13.31 8.61 -0.23
CA ALA A 225 -14.26 8.99 -1.26
C ALA A 225 -15.68 8.59 -0.85
N MET A 226 -16.65 9.41 -1.20
CA MET A 226 -18.07 9.15 -1.02
C MET A 226 -18.84 9.79 -2.16
N ASN A 227 -19.47 9.00 -2.99
CA ASN A 227 -20.11 9.43 -4.23
C ASN A 227 -19.10 10.17 -5.14
N GLU A 228 -19.41 11.35 -5.61
CA GLU A 228 -18.52 12.18 -6.42
C GLU A 228 -17.46 12.96 -5.60
N ARG A 229 -17.55 12.92 -4.26
CA ARG A 229 -16.67 13.69 -3.39
C ARG A 229 -15.45 12.88 -3.01
N VAL A 230 -14.30 13.52 -3.10
CA VAL A 230 -13.00 12.97 -2.64
C VAL A 230 -12.41 13.96 -1.65
N ALA A 231 -12.01 13.48 -0.49
CA ALA A 231 -11.25 14.24 0.49
C ALA A 231 -9.86 13.61 0.63
N VAL A 232 -8.85 14.46 0.63
CA VAL A 232 -7.45 14.05 0.85
C VAL A 232 -6.89 14.91 1.97
N ALA A 233 -6.19 14.29 2.90
CA ALA A 233 -5.48 14.98 3.96
C ALA A 233 -4.01 14.57 3.95
N TRP A 234 -3.10 15.54 4.17
CA TRP A 234 -1.67 15.27 4.22
C TRP A 234 -0.92 16.25 5.09
N PHE A 235 0.26 15.84 5.54
CA PHE A 235 1.19 16.70 6.26
C PHE A 235 2.11 17.45 5.28
N SER A 236 2.37 18.72 5.57
CA SER A 236 3.39 19.55 4.90
C SER A 236 4.12 20.39 5.95
N ALA A 237 5.40 20.68 5.73
CA ALA A 237 6.20 21.51 6.62
C ALA A 237 7.08 22.50 5.83
N LYS A 238 6.50 23.10 4.79
CA LYS A 238 7.18 24.15 4.04
C LYS A 238 7.60 25.29 4.99
N ASP A 239 8.83 25.80 4.79
CA ASP A 239 9.43 26.85 5.57
C ASP A 239 9.43 26.53 7.09
N ASP A 240 9.70 25.24 7.43
CA ASP A 240 9.69 24.70 8.79
C ASP A 240 8.39 24.97 9.57
N THR A 241 7.29 25.15 8.84
CA THR A 241 5.95 25.37 9.42
C THR A 241 5.07 24.15 9.22
N PRO A 242 4.98 23.23 10.22
CA PRO A 242 4.18 22.02 10.13
C PRO A 242 2.69 22.35 10.07
N LYS A 243 1.97 21.70 9.13
CA LYS A 243 0.52 21.81 8.99
C LYS A 243 -0.08 20.56 8.36
N ILE A 244 -1.38 20.37 8.60
CA ILE A 244 -2.22 19.43 7.84
C ILE A 244 -2.96 20.24 6.79
N GLN A 245 -2.91 19.77 5.57
CA GLN A 245 -3.65 20.31 4.44
C GLN A 245 -4.92 19.50 4.22
#